data_9feb9a4707e79451bf49940eac3e709d
#
_entry.id   9feb9a4707e79451bf49940eac3e709d
#
_cell.length_a   1.000
_cell.length_b   1.000
_cell.length_c   1.000
_cell.angle_alpha   90.00
_cell.angle_beta   90.00
_cell.angle_gamma   90.00
#
_symmetry.space_group_name_H-M   'P 1'
#
loop_
_entity.id
_entity.type
_entity.pdbx_description
1 polymer ?
#
loop_
_entity_poly.entity_id
_entity_poly.type
_entity_poly.pdbx_seq_one_letter_code
_entity_poly.pdbx_strand_id
1 'polypeptide(L)'
;NTKLSNTGLPYAAEGPFFWDVKMKRKKPPLTFAVVGAGMVGTAIGFLLGKAGHHVAAVADCSAAHRKRAASYLRAPGFPHPAQAAALADCVLITTPDDRIASVCAEIAARTGLKGKNVFHMSGAGGLDLLAPAARAGALTASIHPLQSFSSIDGAIASIPGSYFGVTADAGVKRLAADIVRDLQGIPIPISAAQKPLYHAAACIASNYLVSLLSVVESIYMSIGFSEKDARRAYLPLVYGSLKNIENQGCPNALTGPIARGDSGTVQKHIDAMARHLPDFASMYAHMGAIAVKLAREKGTLSAAQAKEILGMLKGAKS
;
A
#
# COMPACT_ATOMS: atom_id res chain seq x y z
N ASN A 1 31.07 15.90 -8.88
CA ASN A 1 30.02 15.83 -9.93
C ASN A 1 29.84 14.40 -10.39
N THR A 2 29.08 13.60 -9.68
CA THR A 2 28.68 12.26 -10.12
C THR A 2 27.15 12.24 -10.17
N LYS A 3 26.61 12.29 -11.38
CA LYS A 3 25.17 12.13 -11.65
C LYS A 3 24.76 10.71 -11.25
N LEU A 4 23.90 10.58 -10.26
CA LEU A 4 23.15 9.34 -9.98
C LEU A 4 22.17 9.13 -11.13
N SER A 5 22.42 8.13 -11.95
CA SER A 5 21.50 7.68 -12.98
C SER A 5 20.28 7.02 -12.35
N ASN A 6 19.13 7.58 -12.66
CA ASN A 6 17.81 7.09 -12.28
C ASN A 6 17.48 5.86 -13.15
N THR A 7 17.89 4.66 -12.74
CA THR A 7 17.50 3.41 -13.40
C THR A 7 16.19 2.93 -12.78
N GLY A 8 15.07 3.31 -13.42
CA GLY A 8 13.76 2.73 -13.14
C GLY A 8 13.80 1.21 -13.33
N LEU A 9 13.24 0.48 -12.35
CA LEU A 9 13.14 -0.97 -12.36
C LEU A 9 12.16 -1.43 -13.44
N PRO A 10 12.55 -2.28 -14.40
CA PRO A 10 11.61 -2.96 -15.28
C PRO A 10 11.14 -4.24 -14.55
N TYR A 11 9.98 -4.23 -13.95
CA TYR A 11 9.33 -5.44 -13.50
C TYR A 11 8.53 -6.03 -14.67
N ALA A 12 9.15 -6.92 -15.43
CA ALA A 12 8.45 -7.86 -16.32
C ALA A 12 8.34 -9.20 -15.57
N ALA A 13 7.21 -9.47 -14.94
CA ALA A 13 6.89 -10.77 -14.37
C ALA A 13 5.79 -11.40 -15.20
N GLU A 14 6.13 -12.47 -15.89
CA GLU A 14 5.17 -13.40 -16.47
C GLU A 14 4.55 -14.24 -15.36
N GLY A 15 3.21 -14.11 -15.15
CA GLY A 15 2.44 -14.88 -14.18
C GLY A 15 0.97 -14.99 -14.64
N PRO A 16 0.20 -15.99 -14.19
CA PRO A 16 -1.06 -16.45 -14.80
C PRO A 16 -2.30 -15.55 -14.57
N PHE A 17 -2.15 -14.28 -14.23
CA PHE A 17 -3.26 -13.35 -13.97
C PHE A 17 -3.25 -12.10 -14.87
N PHE A 18 -2.73 -12.19 -16.10
CA PHE A 18 -2.75 -11.06 -17.01
C PHE A 18 -4.10 -10.89 -17.70
N TRP A 19 -4.71 -9.73 -17.53
CA TRP A 19 -5.72 -9.23 -18.43
C TRP A 19 -5.06 -8.97 -19.78
N ASP A 20 -5.56 -9.61 -20.85
CA ASP A 20 -5.03 -9.52 -22.20
C ASP A 20 -4.80 -8.06 -22.64
N VAL A 21 -3.53 -7.68 -22.80
CA VAL A 21 -3.11 -6.33 -23.22
C VAL A 21 -3.21 -6.27 -24.75
N LYS A 22 -4.42 -6.10 -25.29
CA LYS A 22 -4.62 -5.79 -26.71
C LYS A 22 -5.18 -4.39 -26.91
N MET A 23 -4.33 -3.58 -27.55
CA MET A 23 -4.59 -2.36 -28.31
C MET A 23 -5.16 -1.12 -27.60
N LYS A 24 -4.39 -0.03 -27.71
CA LYS A 24 -4.78 1.37 -27.48
C LYS A 24 -6.00 1.74 -28.36
N ARG A 25 -7.21 1.45 -27.93
CA ARG A 25 -8.36 2.22 -28.39
C ARG A 25 -8.28 3.57 -27.71
N LYS A 26 -8.24 4.67 -28.47
CA LYS A 26 -8.52 6.01 -27.93
C LYS A 26 -9.94 5.99 -27.38
N LYS A 27 -10.07 5.86 -26.07
CA LYS A 27 -11.35 6.02 -25.38
C LYS A 27 -11.66 7.49 -25.28
N PRO A 28 -12.94 7.87 -25.29
CA PRO A 28 -13.31 9.25 -25.00
C PRO A 28 -12.82 9.63 -23.59
N PRO A 29 -12.34 10.87 -23.39
CA PRO A 29 -11.96 11.33 -22.07
C PRO A 29 -13.16 11.28 -21.12
N LEU A 30 -12.90 10.91 -19.86
CA LEU A 30 -13.89 10.90 -18.79
C LEU A 30 -13.78 12.19 -17.97
N THR A 31 -14.89 12.58 -17.34
CA THR A 31 -14.90 13.65 -16.36
C THR A 31 -14.86 13.09 -14.95
N PHE A 32 -13.97 13.61 -14.12
CA PHE A 32 -13.77 13.14 -12.74
C PHE A 32 -14.06 14.26 -11.72
N ALA A 33 -14.71 13.89 -10.62
CA ALA A 33 -14.74 14.65 -9.39
C ALA A 33 -13.86 13.94 -8.35
N VAL A 34 -12.94 14.66 -7.74
CA VAL A 34 -12.10 14.16 -6.65
C VAL A 34 -12.70 14.62 -5.33
N VAL A 35 -13.18 13.69 -4.52
CA VAL A 35 -13.74 13.93 -3.19
C VAL A 35 -12.78 13.44 -2.13
N GLY A 36 -12.16 14.40 -1.43
CA GLY A 36 -10.99 14.17 -0.56
C GLY A 36 -9.71 14.64 -1.26
N ALA A 37 -9.33 15.91 -1.05
CA ALA A 37 -8.16 16.55 -1.65
C ALA A 37 -6.86 16.30 -0.86
N GLY A 38 -6.73 15.10 -0.31
CA GLY A 38 -5.52 14.61 0.35
C GLY A 38 -4.41 14.26 -0.65
N MET A 39 -3.38 13.55 -0.17
CA MET A 39 -2.25 13.13 -1.02
C MET A 39 -2.70 12.21 -2.15
N VAL A 40 -3.46 11.17 -1.83
CA VAL A 40 -3.93 10.17 -2.81
C VAL A 40 -4.83 10.80 -3.86
N GLY A 41 -5.91 11.51 -3.42
CA GLY A 41 -6.88 12.11 -4.34
C GLY A 41 -6.25 13.13 -5.28
N THR A 42 -5.35 13.98 -4.76
CA THR A 42 -4.65 14.97 -5.58
C THR A 42 -3.72 14.30 -6.59
N ALA A 43 -2.93 13.31 -6.18
CA ALA A 43 -2.01 12.61 -7.07
C ALA A 43 -2.74 11.82 -8.17
N ILE A 44 -3.79 11.07 -7.81
CA ILE A 44 -4.62 10.32 -8.77
C ILE A 44 -5.28 11.28 -9.76
N GLY A 45 -5.90 12.36 -9.28
CA GLY A 45 -6.51 13.37 -10.15
C GLY A 45 -5.51 14.00 -11.10
N PHE A 46 -4.30 14.32 -10.63
CA PHE A 46 -3.22 14.85 -11.48
C PHE A 46 -2.82 13.86 -12.59
N LEU A 47 -2.61 12.60 -12.24
CA LEU A 47 -2.24 11.56 -13.19
C LEU A 47 -3.35 11.28 -14.21
N LEU A 48 -4.62 11.29 -13.79
CA LEU A 48 -5.77 11.19 -14.70
C LEU A 48 -5.80 12.37 -15.70
N GLY A 49 -5.52 13.58 -15.23
CA GLY A 49 -5.37 14.75 -16.11
C GLY A 49 -4.24 14.57 -17.12
N LYS A 50 -3.08 14.02 -16.70
CA LYS A 50 -1.95 13.69 -17.59
C LYS A 50 -2.29 12.58 -18.60
N ALA A 51 -3.18 11.65 -18.22
CA ALA A 51 -3.68 10.61 -19.12
C ALA A 51 -4.74 11.11 -20.13
N GLY A 52 -5.13 12.39 -20.05
CA GLY A 52 -6.07 13.03 -20.99
C GLY A 52 -7.52 13.05 -20.52
N HIS A 53 -7.78 12.69 -19.26
CA HIS A 53 -9.07 12.85 -18.63
C HIS A 53 -9.26 14.29 -18.10
N HIS A 54 -10.48 14.67 -17.78
CA HIS A 54 -10.81 15.99 -17.22
C HIS A 54 -11.19 15.89 -15.75
N VAL A 55 -10.45 16.57 -14.86
CA VAL A 55 -10.87 16.75 -13.47
C VAL A 55 -11.77 17.99 -13.40
N ALA A 56 -13.08 17.76 -13.35
CA ALA A 56 -14.07 18.83 -13.41
C ALA A 56 -14.22 19.57 -12.06
N ALA A 57 -13.96 18.89 -10.94
CA ALA A 57 -14.11 19.47 -9.62
C ALA A 57 -13.34 18.70 -8.54
N VAL A 58 -13.04 19.40 -7.44
CA VAL A 58 -12.44 18.85 -6.23
C VAL A 58 -13.33 19.21 -5.05
N ALA A 59 -13.55 18.28 -4.11
CA ALA A 59 -14.22 18.58 -2.85
C ALA A 59 -13.36 18.14 -1.66
N ASP A 60 -13.30 18.99 -0.63
CA ASP A 60 -12.70 18.70 0.67
C ASP A 60 -13.26 19.69 1.70
N CYS A 61 -13.45 19.27 2.95
CA CYS A 61 -13.87 20.17 4.02
C CYS A 61 -12.80 21.22 4.35
N SER A 62 -11.51 20.90 4.20
CA SER A 62 -10.39 21.82 4.43
C SER A 62 -10.17 22.77 3.25
N ALA A 63 -10.26 24.07 3.50
CA ALA A 63 -9.94 25.09 2.51
C ALA A 63 -8.46 25.01 2.05
N ALA A 64 -7.55 24.67 2.98
CA ALA A 64 -6.13 24.50 2.67
C ALA A 64 -5.90 23.34 1.70
N HIS A 65 -6.57 22.19 1.91
CA HIS A 65 -6.51 21.06 0.98
C HIS A 65 -7.05 21.43 -0.40
N ARG A 66 -8.21 22.09 -0.48
CA ARG A 66 -8.78 22.55 -1.75
C ARG A 66 -7.84 23.48 -2.51
N LYS A 67 -7.26 24.47 -1.80
CA LYS A 67 -6.29 25.41 -2.40
C LYS A 67 -5.05 24.69 -2.93
N ARG A 68 -4.50 23.75 -2.15
CA ARG A 68 -3.35 22.92 -2.57
C ARG A 68 -3.68 22.04 -3.77
N ALA A 69 -4.80 21.32 -3.74
CA ALA A 69 -5.23 20.48 -4.84
C ALA A 69 -5.50 21.27 -6.12
N ALA A 70 -6.05 22.49 -6.03
CA ALA A 70 -6.29 23.37 -7.18
C ALA A 70 -5.01 23.71 -7.95
N SER A 71 -3.84 23.80 -7.29
CA SER A 71 -2.56 24.03 -7.97
C SER A 71 -2.09 22.87 -8.83
N TYR A 72 -2.48 21.63 -8.47
CA TYR A 72 -2.17 20.43 -9.23
C TYR A 72 -3.23 20.12 -10.31
N LEU A 73 -4.52 20.26 -9.97
CA LEU A 73 -5.63 19.73 -10.76
C LEU A 73 -6.26 20.78 -11.69
N ARG A 74 -6.00 22.08 -11.44
CA ARG A 74 -6.60 23.21 -12.17
C ARG A 74 -8.14 23.14 -12.24
N ALA A 75 -8.76 22.65 -11.17
CA ALA A 75 -10.20 22.42 -11.04
C ALA A 75 -10.78 23.25 -9.89
N PRO A 76 -12.05 23.69 -9.97
CA PRO A 76 -12.72 24.41 -8.90
C PRO A 76 -12.85 23.53 -7.65
N GLY A 77 -12.67 24.16 -6.47
CA GLY A 77 -12.76 23.50 -5.18
C GLY A 77 -14.07 23.79 -4.45
N PHE A 78 -14.76 22.76 -3.95
CA PHE A 78 -16.03 22.85 -3.24
C PHE A 78 -15.90 22.34 -1.79
N PRO A 79 -16.59 22.94 -0.81
CA PRO A 79 -16.62 22.44 0.56
C PRO A 79 -17.46 21.17 0.72
N HIS A 80 -18.47 20.97 -0.15
CA HIS A 80 -19.40 19.84 -0.07
C HIS A 80 -19.18 18.85 -1.21
N PRO A 81 -19.14 17.53 -0.93
CA PRO A 81 -18.83 16.50 -1.92
C PRO A 81 -19.88 16.40 -3.04
N ALA A 82 -21.17 16.65 -2.74
CA ALA A 82 -22.24 16.59 -3.71
C ALA A 82 -22.11 17.65 -4.82
N GLN A 83 -21.56 18.83 -4.50
CA GLN A 83 -21.32 19.88 -5.49
C GLN A 83 -20.31 19.47 -6.56
N ALA A 84 -19.22 18.83 -6.12
CA ALA A 84 -18.22 18.30 -7.06
C ALA A 84 -18.75 17.09 -7.85
N ALA A 85 -19.43 16.16 -7.17
CA ALA A 85 -19.98 14.95 -7.78
C ALA A 85 -21.02 15.24 -8.87
N ALA A 86 -21.76 16.35 -8.78
CA ALA A 86 -22.72 16.78 -9.79
C ALA A 86 -22.07 17.07 -11.16
N LEU A 87 -20.81 17.52 -11.17
CA LEU A 87 -20.07 18.00 -12.35
C LEU A 87 -19.31 16.91 -13.11
N ALA A 88 -19.40 15.64 -12.69
CA ALA A 88 -18.58 14.59 -13.28
C ALA A 88 -19.36 13.28 -13.50
N ASP A 89 -18.89 12.47 -14.45
CA ASP A 89 -19.40 11.12 -14.73
C ASP A 89 -18.80 10.08 -13.78
N CYS A 90 -17.59 10.34 -13.30
CA CYS A 90 -16.84 9.50 -12.39
C CYS A 90 -16.53 10.26 -11.09
N VAL A 91 -16.91 9.70 -9.94
CA VAL A 91 -16.64 10.28 -8.62
C VAL A 91 -15.60 9.41 -7.91
N LEU A 92 -14.47 10.00 -7.54
CA LEU A 92 -13.41 9.35 -6.77
C LEU A 92 -13.52 9.77 -5.31
N ILE A 93 -13.92 8.88 -4.42
CA ILE A 93 -13.93 9.11 -2.97
C ILE A 93 -12.58 8.67 -2.40
N THR A 94 -11.76 9.64 -2.04
CA THR A 94 -10.39 9.49 -1.53
C THR A 94 -10.23 10.06 -0.13
N THR A 95 -11.33 10.10 0.62
CA THR A 95 -11.37 10.45 2.04
C THR A 95 -10.81 9.30 2.90
N PRO A 96 -10.50 9.52 4.19
CA PRO A 96 -10.18 8.44 5.13
C PRO A 96 -11.25 7.34 5.11
N ASP A 97 -10.84 6.10 5.35
CA ASP A 97 -11.67 4.91 5.18
C ASP A 97 -12.98 4.97 6.00
N ASP A 98 -12.91 5.46 7.23
CA ASP A 98 -14.05 5.65 8.14
C ASP A 98 -15.07 6.70 7.65
N ARG A 99 -14.69 7.52 6.69
CA ARG A 99 -15.53 8.59 6.12
C ARG A 99 -16.17 8.22 4.79
N ILE A 100 -15.70 7.17 4.10
CA ILE A 100 -16.14 6.82 2.74
C ILE A 100 -17.66 6.61 2.70
N ALA A 101 -18.20 5.80 3.62
CA ALA A 101 -19.63 5.47 3.63
C ALA A 101 -20.52 6.71 3.87
N SER A 102 -20.14 7.58 4.82
CA SER A 102 -20.88 8.81 5.13
C SER A 102 -20.83 9.81 3.99
N VAL A 103 -19.67 9.99 3.36
CA VAL A 103 -19.49 10.86 2.19
C VAL A 103 -20.27 10.33 0.98
N CYS A 104 -20.25 9.02 0.74
CA CYS A 104 -21.04 8.38 -0.30
C CYS A 104 -22.54 8.59 -0.08
N ALA A 105 -23.02 8.47 1.15
CA ALA A 105 -24.42 8.73 1.50
C ALA A 105 -24.82 10.20 1.27
N GLU A 106 -23.95 11.16 1.64
CA GLU A 106 -24.18 12.58 1.39
C GLU A 106 -24.28 12.87 -0.11
N ILE A 107 -23.40 12.32 -0.93
CA ILE A 107 -23.44 12.47 -2.38
C ILE A 107 -24.75 11.89 -2.94
N ALA A 108 -25.10 10.66 -2.54
CA ALA A 108 -26.29 9.98 -3.04
C ALA A 108 -27.60 10.69 -2.67
N ALA A 109 -27.65 11.35 -1.50
CA ALA A 109 -28.82 12.09 -1.05
C ALA A 109 -29.04 13.41 -1.79
N ARG A 110 -27.98 13.99 -2.38
CA ARG A 110 -28.01 15.37 -2.92
C ARG A 110 -27.65 15.45 -4.40
N THR A 111 -27.30 14.35 -5.04
CA THR A 111 -26.84 14.31 -6.44
C THR A 111 -27.46 13.13 -7.16
N GLY A 112 -27.95 13.34 -8.39
CA GLY A 112 -28.39 12.26 -9.26
C GLY A 112 -27.20 11.39 -9.66
N LEU A 113 -27.19 10.11 -9.24
CA LEU A 113 -26.08 9.18 -9.48
C LEU A 113 -26.39 8.13 -10.56
N LYS A 114 -27.61 8.11 -11.08
CA LYS A 114 -27.99 7.17 -12.16
C LYS A 114 -27.06 7.32 -13.36
N GLY A 115 -26.41 6.22 -13.73
CA GLY A 115 -25.49 6.19 -14.88
C GLY A 115 -24.08 6.74 -14.58
N LYS A 116 -23.81 7.24 -13.38
CA LYS A 116 -22.47 7.65 -12.95
C LYS A 116 -21.67 6.46 -12.41
N ASN A 117 -20.36 6.62 -12.32
CA ASN A 117 -19.44 5.67 -11.72
C ASN A 117 -18.90 6.26 -10.41
N VAL A 118 -18.95 5.49 -9.33
CA VAL A 118 -18.44 5.93 -8.02
C VAL A 118 -17.39 4.97 -7.54
N PHE A 119 -16.21 5.49 -7.26
CA PHE A 119 -15.04 4.71 -6.87
C PHE A 119 -14.51 5.16 -5.52
N HIS A 120 -13.93 4.24 -4.74
CA HIS A 120 -13.10 4.58 -3.58
C HIS A 120 -11.73 3.92 -3.64
N MET A 121 -10.79 4.40 -2.80
CA MET A 121 -9.40 3.96 -2.80
C MET A 121 -9.01 3.13 -1.56
N SER A 122 -9.98 2.71 -0.73
CA SER A 122 -9.69 1.87 0.46
C SER A 122 -9.18 0.49 0.09
N GLY A 123 -8.12 0.06 0.78
CA GLY A 123 -7.58 -1.29 0.65
C GLY A 123 -8.40 -2.34 1.38
N ALA A 124 -8.95 -1.98 2.54
CA ALA A 124 -9.73 -2.88 3.40
C ALA A 124 -11.23 -2.86 3.07
N GLY A 125 -11.79 -1.67 2.74
CA GLY A 125 -13.22 -1.48 2.50
C GLY A 125 -13.70 -2.14 1.22
N GLY A 126 -14.89 -2.76 1.28
CA GLY A 126 -15.58 -3.38 0.14
C GLY A 126 -16.52 -2.41 -0.58
N LEU A 127 -17.34 -2.96 -1.50
CA LEU A 127 -18.35 -2.18 -2.21
C LEU A 127 -19.54 -1.78 -1.33
N ASP A 128 -19.69 -2.39 -0.17
CA ASP A 128 -20.66 -2.03 0.86
C ASP A 128 -20.54 -0.57 1.30
N LEU A 129 -19.34 -0.01 1.30
CA LEU A 129 -19.10 1.42 1.58
C LEU A 129 -19.76 2.34 0.53
N LEU A 130 -19.99 1.83 -0.67
CA LEU A 130 -20.65 2.54 -1.78
C LEU A 130 -22.12 2.13 -1.98
N ALA A 131 -22.70 1.36 -1.06
CA ALA A 131 -24.09 0.91 -1.17
C ALA A 131 -25.11 2.06 -1.36
N PRO A 132 -24.95 3.26 -0.75
CA PRO A 132 -25.83 4.39 -1.06
C PRO A 132 -25.79 4.80 -2.54
N ALA A 133 -24.61 4.86 -3.14
CA ALA A 133 -24.46 5.20 -4.55
C ALA A 133 -25.02 4.10 -5.47
N ALA A 134 -24.78 2.84 -5.16
CA ALA A 134 -25.32 1.70 -5.91
C ALA A 134 -26.87 1.70 -5.92
N ARG A 135 -27.49 1.95 -4.75
CA ARG A 135 -28.96 2.12 -4.65
C ARG A 135 -29.49 3.31 -5.43
N ALA A 136 -28.70 4.36 -5.61
CA ALA A 136 -29.02 5.51 -6.44
C ALA A 136 -28.75 5.30 -7.95
N GLY A 137 -28.39 4.08 -8.37
CA GLY A 137 -28.18 3.69 -9.76
C GLY A 137 -26.79 3.95 -10.32
N ALA A 138 -25.79 4.20 -9.48
CA ALA A 138 -24.39 4.25 -9.89
C ALA A 138 -23.79 2.84 -10.01
N LEU A 139 -22.76 2.70 -10.86
CA LEU A 139 -21.86 1.56 -10.86
C LEU A 139 -20.68 1.83 -9.91
N THR A 140 -20.28 0.83 -9.13
CA THR A 140 -19.33 1.03 -8.03
C THR A 140 -18.08 0.16 -8.15
N ALA A 141 -16.93 0.73 -7.75
CA ALA A 141 -15.69 -0.04 -7.62
C ALA A 141 -14.79 0.50 -6.50
N SER A 142 -13.95 -0.38 -5.98
CA SER A 142 -12.77 -0.05 -5.18
C SER A 142 -11.52 -0.22 -6.05
N ILE A 143 -10.66 0.80 -6.07
CA ILE A 143 -9.40 0.84 -6.85
C ILE A 143 -8.28 1.25 -5.89
N HIS A 144 -7.67 0.30 -5.21
CA HIS A 144 -6.69 0.55 -4.17
C HIS A 144 -5.25 0.49 -4.70
N PRO A 145 -4.51 1.60 -4.72
CA PRO A 145 -3.08 1.60 -5.06
C PRO A 145 -2.27 0.90 -3.96
N LEU A 146 -1.54 -0.16 -4.31
CA LEU A 146 -0.66 -0.88 -3.39
C LEU A 146 0.67 -0.13 -3.28
N GLN A 147 0.65 1.01 -2.59
CA GLN A 147 1.79 1.91 -2.45
C GLN A 147 1.68 2.72 -1.15
N SER A 148 2.80 3.22 -0.66
CA SER A 148 2.86 4.16 0.47
C SER A 148 3.11 5.58 -0.03
N PHE A 149 2.42 6.55 0.59
CA PHE A 149 2.47 7.96 0.18
C PHE A 149 2.84 8.85 1.35
N SER A 150 3.93 9.60 1.20
CA SER A 150 4.39 10.60 2.19
C SER A 150 4.19 12.05 1.73
N SER A 151 3.98 12.25 0.42
CA SER A 151 3.71 13.56 -0.19
C SER A 151 2.93 13.39 -1.49
N ILE A 152 2.37 14.49 -2.02
CA ILE A 152 1.66 14.48 -3.32
C ILE A 152 2.66 14.17 -4.45
N ASP A 153 3.81 14.83 -4.49
CA ASP A 153 4.82 14.62 -5.53
C ASP A 153 5.41 13.21 -5.47
N GLY A 154 5.64 12.70 -4.24
CA GLY A 154 6.03 11.30 -4.02
C GLY A 154 4.99 10.31 -4.52
N ALA A 155 3.70 10.58 -4.29
CA ALA A 155 2.61 9.76 -4.80
C ALA A 155 2.54 9.80 -6.35
N ILE A 156 2.66 10.99 -6.95
CA ILE A 156 2.70 11.15 -8.42
C ILE A 156 3.85 10.33 -9.03
N ALA A 157 5.01 10.32 -8.39
CA ALA A 157 6.18 9.59 -8.88
C ALA A 157 6.08 8.06 -8.69
N SER A 158 5.40 7.59 -7.62
CA SER A 158 5.38 6.17 -7.24
C SER A 158 4.15 5.40 -7.73
N ILE A 159 3.06 6.06 -8.11
CA ILE A 159 1.85 5.42 -8.65
C ILE A 159 2.11 4.68 -9.97
N PRO A 160 2.80 5.26 -10.98
CA PRO A 160 3.18 4.52 -12.19
C PRO A 160 3.98 3.27 -11.87
N GLY A 161 3.59 2.13 -12.46
CA GLY A 161 4.19 0.82 -12.21
C GLY A 161 3.67 0.10 -10.96
N SER A 162 2.89 0.78 -10.09
CA SER A 162 2.32 0.14 -8.90
C SER A 162 1.17 -0.80 -9.26
N TYR A 163 0.99 -1.83 -8.45
CA TYR A 163 -0.19 -2.69 -8.51
C TYR A 163 -1.39 -2.01 -7.86
N PHE A 164 -2.58 -2.31 -8.39
CA PHE A 164 -3.85 -1.82 -7.86
C PHE A 164 -4.82 -2.98 -7.61
N GLY A 165 -5.26 -3.16 -6.38
CA GLY A 165 -6.34 -4.09 -6.06
C GLY A 165 -7.69 -3.53 -6.54
N VAL A 166 -8.35 -4.25 -7.46
CA VAL A 166 -9.62 -3.83 -8.06
C VAL A 166 -10.74 -4.76 -7.64
N THR A 167 -11.75 -4.20 -6.96
CA THR A 167 -13.03 -4.86 -6.65
C THR A 167 -14.13 -4.03 -7.30
N ALA A 168 -14.95 -4.61 -8.17
CA ALA A 168 -15.89 -3.83 -8.97
C ALA A 168 -17.17 -4.61 -9.29
N ASP A 169 -18.28 -3.88 -9.43
CA ASP A 169 -19.50 -4.39 -10.06
C ASP A 169 -19.20 -4.85 -11.49
N ALA A 170 -19.95 -5.86 -11.97
CA ALA A 170 -19.72 -6.44 -13.29
C ALA A 170 -19.75 -5.38 -14.41
N GLY A 171 -20.67 -4.40 -14.33
CA GLY A 171 -20.86 -3.36 -15.34
C GLY A 171 -19.69 -2.35 -15.43
N VAL A 172 -18.88 -2.20 -14.37
CA VAL A 172 -17.79 -1.20 -14.32
C VAL A 172 -16.39 -1.82 -14.22
N LYS A 173 -16.30 -3.14 -14.10
CA LYS A 173 -15.03 -3.87 -13.92
C LYS A 173 -13.97 -3.51 -14.97
N ARG A 174 -14.38 -3.44 -16.24
CA ARG A 174 -13.48 -3.07 -17.34
C ARG A 174 -13.03 -1.63 -17.22
N LEU A 175 -13.94 -0.70 -16.93
CA LEU A 175 -13.62 0.71 -16.77
C LEU A 175 -12.67 0.92 -15.58
N ALA A 176 -12.91 0.28 -14.44
CA ALA A 176 -12.03 0.36 -13.28
C ALA A 176 -10.59 -0.11 -13.60
N ALA A 177 -10.46 -1.22 -14.34
CA ALA A 177 -9.14 -1.71 -14.78
C ALA A 177 -8.49 -0.76 -15.80
N ASP A 178 -9.27 -0.13 -16.68
CA ASP A 178 -8.76 0.83 -17.66
C ASP A 178 -8.27 2.11 -16.99
N ILE A 179 -8.98 2.63 -15.99
CA ILE A 179 -8.55 3.76 -15.15
C ILE A 179 -7.19 3.45 -14.51
N VAL A 180 -6.99 2.25 -13.97
CA VAL A 180 -5.69 1.86 -13.41
C VAL A 180 -4.59 1.89 -14.47
N ARG A 181 -4.86 1.40 -15.69
CA ARG A 181 -3.88 1.45 -16.79
C ARG A 181 -3.58 2.88 -17.26
N ASP A 182 -4.58 3.75 -17.24
CA ASP A 182 -4.41 5.18 -17.56
C ASP A 182 -3.52 5.88 -16.51
N LEU A 183 -3.53 5.39 -15.26
CA LEU A 183 -2.56 5.78 -14.22
C LEU A 183 -1.18 5.10 -14.37
N GLN A 184 -0.97 4.34 -15.45
CA GLN A 184 0.21 3.50 -15.68
C GLN A 184 0.41 2.42 -14.59
N GLY A 185 -0.66 2.03 -13.88
CA GLY A 185 -0.68 0.99 -12.87
C GLY A 185 -1.05 -0.38 -13.45
N ILE A 186 -0.91 -1.41 -12.63
CA ILE A 186 -1.20 -2.81 -12.96
C ILE A 186 -2.44 -3.26 -12.18
N PRO A 187 -3.62 -3.46 -12.80
CA PRO A 187 -4.82 -3.88 -12.10
C PRO A 187 -4.78 -5.37 -11.75
N ILE A 188 -5.08 -5.69 -10.47
CA ILE A 188 -5.26 -7.07 -9.99
C ILE A 188 -6.69 -7.21 -9.47
N PRO A 189 -7.46 -8.21 -9.90
CA PRO A 189 -8.78 -8.47 -9.36
C PRO A 189 -8.68 -9.00 -7.93
N ILE A 190 -9.34 -8.31 -6.99
CA ILE A 190 -9.46 -8.72 -5.58
C ILE A 190 -10.95 -8.82 -5.27
N SER A 191 -11.41 -9.97 -4.80
CA SER A 191 -12.80 -10.14 -4.34
C SER A 191 -13.03 -9.43 -3.00
N ALA A 192 -14.27 -9.11 -2.69
CA ALA A 192 -14.63 -8.51 -1.40
C ALA A 192 -14.15 -9.36 -0.20
N ALA A 193 -14.25 -10.70 -0.30
CA ALA A 193 -13.79 -11.61 0.74
C ALA A 193 -12.26 -11.64 0.91
N GLN A 194 -11.49 -11.29 -0.12
CA GLN A 194 -10.03 -11.26 -0.09
C GLN A 194 -9.48 -9.92 0.45
N LYS A 195 -10.25 -8.83 0.39
CA LYS A 195 -9.76 -7.49 0.76
C LYS A 195 -9.14 -7.40 2.16
N PRO A 196 -9.70 -7.97 3.22
CA PRO A 196 -9.09 -7.89 4.55
C PRO A 196 -7.69 -8.49 4.59
N LEU A 197 -7.50 -9.67 4.00
CA LEU A 197 -6.20 -10.33 3.97
C LEU A 197 -5.20 -9.62 3.03
N TYR A 198 -5.68 -9.17 1.88
CA TYR A 198 -4.90 -8.36 0.94
C TYR A 198 -4.38 -7.08 1.61
N HIS A 199 -5.24 -6.35 2.34
CA HIS A 199 -4.83 -5.14 3.02
C HIS A 199 -3.92 -5.41 4.23
N ALA A 200 -4.16 -6.50 4.97
CA ALA A 200 -3.26 -6.93 6.04
C ALA A 200 -1.84 -7.19 5.52
N ALA A 201 -1.69 -7.83 4.36
CA ALA A 201 -0.40 -8.04 3.72
C ALA A 201 0.28 -6.69 3.35
N ALA A 202 -0.48 -5.73 2.83
CA ALA A 202 0.03 -4.38 2.54
C ALA A 202 0.50 -3.66 3.81
N CYS A 203 -0.27 -3.75 4.90
CA CYS A 203 0.11 -3.18 6.20
C CYS A 203 1.38 -3.82 6.75
N ILE A 204 1.55 -5.14 6.63
CA ILE A 204 2.77 -5.83 7.06
C ILE A 204 3.96 -5.35 6.23
N ALA A 205 3.81 -5.26 4.90
CA ALA A 205 4.89 -4.88 4.01
C ALA A 205 5.32 -3.40 4.14
N SER A 206 4.45 -2.52 4.62
CA SER A 206 4.70 -1.08 4.75
C SER A 206 4.73 -0.64 6.22
N ASN A 207 3.57 -0.60 6.87
CA ASN A 207 3.45 -0.04 8.22
C ASN A 207 4.25 -0.83 9.27
N TYR A 208 4.17 -2.18 9.22
CA TYR A 208 4.90 -3.01 10.17
C TYR A 208 6.39 -3.07 9.88
N LEU A 209 6.82 -2.86 8.63
CA LEU A 209 8.24 -2.63 8.34
C LEU A 209 8.76 -1.38 9.06
N VAL A 210 8.02 -0.26 9.03
CA VAL A 210 8.39 0.95 9.78
C VAL A 210 8.43 0.68 11.27
N SER A 211 7.43 -0.03 11.82
CA SER A 211 7.40 -0.42 13.24
C SER A 211 8.59 -1.33 13.61
N LEU A 212 8.94 -2.30 12.77
CA LEU A 212 10.11 -3.17 12.97
C LEU A 212 11.40 -2.34 12.99
N LEU A 213 11.56 -1.41 12.07
CA LEU A 213 12.76 -0.56 12.01
C LEU A 213 12.84 0.42 13.18
N SER A 214 11.73 0.86 13.76
CA SER A 214 11.75 1.65 14.99
C SER A 214 12.28 0.84 16.19
N VAL A 215 11.98 -0.45 16.26
CA VAL A 215 12.58 -1.34 17.27
C VAL A 215 14.08 -1.53 17.03
N VAL A 216 14.51 -1.71 15.76
CA VAL A 216 15.93 -1.78 15.41
C VAL A 216 16.65 -0.50 15.85
N GLU A 217 16.05 0.66 15.63
CA GLU A 217 16.58 1.96 16.06
C GLU A 217 16.72 2.03 17.59
N SER A 218 15.71 1.59 18.33
CA SER A 218 15.73 1.53 19.80
C SER A 218 16.83 0.60 20.33
N ILE A 219 17.07 -0.54 19.68
CA ILE A 219 18.16 -1.47 20.02
C ILE A 219 19.53 -0.78 19.85
N TYR A 220 19.77 -0.11 18.72
CA TYR A 220 21.04 0.62 18.51
C TYR A 220 21.23 1.75 19.50
N MET A 221 20.16 2.48 19.81
CA MET A 221 20.21 3.56 20.81
C MET A 221 20.53 3.03 22.21
N SER A 222 20.01 1.87 22.60
CA SER A 222 20.30 1.25 23.91
C SER A 222 21.77 0.85 24.11
N ILE A 223 22.54 0.74 23.03
CA ILE A 223 23.97 0.46 23.05
C ILE A 223 24.83 1.70 22.70
N GLY A 224 24.24 2.92 22.75
CA GLY A 224 24.97 4.18 22.70
C GLY A 224 24.99 4.90 21.35
N PHE A 225 24.27 4.42 20.33
CA PHE A 225 24.13 5.18 19.07
C PHE A 225 23.21 6.40 19.26
N SER A 226 23.49 7.48 18.55
CA SER A 226 22.46 8.50 18.33
C SER A 226 21.39 7.99 17.37
N GLU A 227 20.16 8.52 17.44
CA GLU A 227 19.07 8.19 16.49
C GLU A 227 19.53 8.29 15.03
N LYS A 228 20.25 9.36 14.70
CA LYS A 228 20.78 9.61 13.36
C LYS A 228 21.81 8.55 12.93
N ASP A 229 22.70 8.15 13.82
CA ASP A 229 23.74 7.17 13.50
C ASP A 229 23.18 5.74 13.47
N ALA A 230 22.22 5.41 14.35
CA ALA A 230 21.47 4.18 14.29
C ALA A 230 20.83 4.01 12.89
N ARG A 231 20.11 5.03 12.43
CA ARG A 231 19.46 5.03 11.10
C ARG A 231 20.45 4.86 9.97
N ARG A 232 21.58 5.54 10.02
CA ARG A 232 22.67 5.40 9.03
C ARG A 232 23.30 4.02 9.02
N ALA A 233 23.38 3.37 10.18
CA ALA A 233 23.98 2.05 10.32
C ALA A 233 23.09 0.94 9.76
N TYR A 234 21.77 0.94 10.06
CA TYR A 234 20.90 -0.16 9.65
C TYR A 234 20.31 -0.02 8.24
N LEU A 235 20.10 1.19 7.71
CA LEU A 235 19.47 1.36 6.40
C LEU A 235 20.20 0.64 5.26
N PRO A 236 21.55 0.68 5.15
CA PRO A 236 22.26 -0.10 4.12
C PRO A 236 22.01 -1.61 4.23
N LEU A 237 21.89 -2.14 5.46
CA LEU A 237 21.58 -3.56 5.70
C LEU A 237 20.15 -3.89 5.24
N VAL A 238 19.19 -3.00 5.52
CA VAL A 238 17.81 -3.17 5.05
C VAL A 238 17.73 -3.19 3.52
N TYR A 239 18.37 -2.22 2.85
CA TYR A 239 18.41 -2.18 1.38
C TYR A 239 19.07 -3.41 0.78
N GLY A 240 20.17 -3.90 1.39
CA GLY A 240 20.80 -5.14 0.98
C GLY A 240 19.87 -6.36 1.11
N SER A 241 19.12 -6.44 2.21
CA SER A 241 18.14 -7.50 2.42
C SER A 241 17.00 -7.45 1.41
N LEU A 242 16.45 -6.25 1.13
CA LEU A 242 15.41 -6.06 0.11
C LEU A 242 15.91 -6.47 -1.28
N LYS A 243 17.15 -6.10 -1.64
CA LYS A 243 17.77 -6.49 -2.90
C LYS A 243 17.95 -8.01 -3.03
N ASN A 244 18.32 -8.68 -1.92
CA ASN A 244 18.42 -10.13 -1.90
C ASN A 244 17.05 -10.80 -2.07
N ILE A 245 16.00 -10.26 -1.41
CA ILE A 245 14.62 -10.76 -1.57
C ILE A 245 14.15 -10.61 -3.02
N GLU A 246 14.40 -9.45 -3.63
CA GLU A 246 14.06 -9.19 -5.03
C GLU A 246 14.70 -10.22 -5.97
N ASN A 247 15.96 -10.56 -5.75
CA ASN A 247 16.72 -11.43 -6.66
C ASN A 247 16.43 -12.92 -6.47
N GLN A 248 16.10 -13.39 -5.26
CA GLN A 248 16.10 -14.83 -4.96
C GLN A 248 14.95 -15.29 -4.05
N GLY A 249 14.03 -14.40 -3.67
CA GLY A 249 12.89 -14.68 -2.79
C GLY A 249 13.30 -14.82 -1.30
N CYS A 250 12.28 -14.77 -0.42
CA CYS A 250 12.51 -14.73 1.03
C CYS A 250 13.29 -15.92 1.60
N PRO A 251 13.01 -17.19 1.24
CA PRO A 251 13.77 -18.31 1.81
C PRO A 251 15.26 -18.21 1.51
N ASN A 252 15.62 -17.94 0.24
CA ASN A 252 17.02 -17.90 -0.19
C ASN A 252 17.74 -16.62 0.30
N ALA A 253 17.02 -15.51 0.46
CA ALA A 253 17.55 -14.26 0.99
C ALA A 253 17.88 -14.33 2.48
N LEU A 254 17.32 -15.32 3.23
CA LEU A 254 17.56 -15.44 4.65
C LEU A 254 19.02 -15.78 4.95
N THR A 255 19.65 -15.00 5.83
CA THR A 255 21.00 -15.18 6.37
C THR A 255 20.96 -15.11 7.90
N GLY A 256 22.11 -15.09 8.54
CA GLY A 256 22.23 -14.90 9.98
C GLY A 256 22.27 -16.21 10.80
N PRO A 257 22.26 -16.12 12.15
CA PRO A 257 22.54 -17.26 13.03
C PRO A 257 21.48 -18.36 12.92
N ILE A 258 20.19 -18.03 12.81
CA ILE A 258 19.12 -19.02 12.65
C ILE A 258 19.30 -19.80 11.35
N ALA A 259 19.63 -19.13 10.24
CA ALA A 259 19.85 -19.79 8.96
C ALA A 259 21.03 -20.77 8.99
N ARG A 260 22.01 -20.54 9.87
CA ARG A 260 23.18 -21.42 10.06
C ARG A 260 23.03 -22.43 11.18
N GLY A 261 21.93 -22.41 11.92
CA GLY A 261 21.71 -23.29 13.09
C GLY A 261 22.56 -22.92 14.29
N ASP A 262 23.02 -21.67 14.43
CA ASP A 262 23.85 -21.17 15.51
C ASP A 262 23.01 -20.85 16.75
N SER A 263 22.64 -21.91 17.50
CA SER A 263 21.80 -21.80 18.71
C SER A 263 22.48 -20.97 19.81
N GLY A 264 23.80 -21.01 19.91
CA GLY A 264 24.58 -20.25 20.90
C GLY A 264 24.43 -18.73 20.71
N THR A 265 24.50 -18.25 19.46
CA THR A 265 24.25 -16.81 19.15
C THR A 265 22.80 -16.45 19.38
N VAL A 266 21.85 -17.32 19.03
CA VAL A 266 20.42 -17.09 19.27
C VAL A 266 20.12 -16.92 20.76
N GLN A 267 20.72 -17.79 21.62
CA GLN A 267 20.56 -17.68 23.08
C GLN A 267 21.09 -16.33 23.61
N LYS A 268 22.29 -15.92 23.18
CA LYS A 268 22.87 -14.62 23.56
C LYS A 268 21.96 -13.43 23.19
N HIS A 269 21.31 -13.50 22.02
CA HIS A 269 20.35 -12.47 21.63
C HIS A 269 19.11 -12.46 22.54
N ILE A 270 18.56 -13.66 22.87
CA ILE A 270 17.41 -13.78 23.76
C ILE A 270 17.75 -13.18 25.13
N ASP A 271 18.91 -13.55 25.70
CA ASP A 271 19.34 -13.07 27.03
C ASP A 271 19.54 -11.55 27.03
N ALA A 272 20.13 -10.99 25.96
CA ALA A 272 20.35 -9.56 25.82
C ALA A 272 19.01 -8.80 25.67
N MET A 273 18.09 -9.31 24.85
CA MET A 273 16.76 -8.71 24.68
C MET A 273 15.97 -8.74 26.00
N ALA A 274 15.95 -9.87 26.70
CA ALA A 274 15.25 -9.98 27.98
C ALA A 274 15.82 -9.01 29.04
N ARG A 275 17.12 -8.76 29.03
CA ARG A 275 17.80 -7.87 29.97
C ARG A 275 17.62 -6.39 29.68
N HIS A 276 17.76 -5.99 28.42
CA HIS A 276 17.84 -4.58 28.03
C HIS A 276 16.57 -4.03 27.40
N LEU A 277 15.76 -4.89 26.76
CA LEU A 277 14.59 -4.50 25.98
C LEU A 277 13.46 -5.55 26.09
N PRO A 278 13.00 -5.86 27.33
CA PRO A 278 12.02 -6.94 27.59
C PRO A 278 10.73 -6.78 26.77
N ASP A 279 10.27 -5.54 26.54
CA ASP A 279 9.07 -5.25 25.77
C ASP A 279 9.13 -5.77 24.32
N PHE A 280 10.33 -5.95 23.77
CA PHE A 280 10.53 -6.44 22.40
C PHE A 280 10.97 -7.92 22.33
N ALA A 281 11.19 -8.60 23.46
CA ALA A 281 11.63 -9.99 23.50
C ALA A 281 10.63 -10.93 22.80
N SER A 282 9.33 -10.72 23.04
CA SER A 282 8.27 -11.51 22.40
C SER A 282 8.25 -11.34 20.88
N MET A 283 8.44 -10.10 20.38
CA MET A 283 8.55 -9.84 18.94
C MET A 283 9.76 -10.55 18.33
N TYR A 284 10.94 -10.45 18.97
CA TYR A 284 12.15 -11.16 18.53
C TYR A 284 11.91 -12.66 18.41
N ALA A 285 11.28 -13.27 19.40
CA ALA A 285 10.95 -14.68 19.41
C ALA A 285 9.98 -15.10 18.30
N HIS A 286 8.95 -14.30 18.03
CA HIS A 286 8.01 -14.57 16.95
C HIS A 286 8.69 -14.48 15.56
N MET A 287 9.48 -13.45 15.32
CA MET A 287 10.24 -13.30 14.07
C MET A 287 11.26 -14.39 13.90
N GLY A 288 11.92 -14.81 15.00
CA GLY A 288 12.83 -15.95 15.02
C GLY A 288 12.16 -17.26 14.62
N ALA A 289 10.93 -17.51 15.08
CA ALA A 289 10.17 -18.70 14.69
C ALA A 289 9.81 -18.71 13.19
N ILE A 290 9.51 -17.54 12.61
CA ILE A 290 9.32 -17.41 11.16
C ILE A 290 10.64 -17.68 10.41
N ALA A 291 11.76 -17.16 10.91
CA ALA A 291 13.08 -17.39 10.33
C ALA A 291 13.48 -18.89 10.36
N VAL A 292 13.13 -19.63 11.42
CA VAL A 292 13.31 -21.09 11.49
C VAL A 292 12.53 -21.78 10.37
N LYS A 293 11.29 -21.39 10.11
CA LYS A 293 10.47 -21.95 9.01
C LYS A 293 11.15 -21.70 7.66
N LEU A 294 11.60 -20.47 7.40
CA LEU A 294 12.30 -20.11 6.15
C LEU A 294 13.63 -20.88 5.99
N ALA A 295 14.41 -21.02 7.08
CA ALA A 295 15.66 -21.79 7.03
C ALA A 295 15.43 -23.29 6.76
N ARG A 296 14.33 -23.85 7.27
CA ARG A 296 13.89 -25.21 6.94
C ARG A 296 13.51 -25.34 5.47
N GLU A 297 12.77 -24.39 4.95
CA GLU A 297 12.38 -24.33 3.53
C GLU A 297 13.60 -24.20 2.60
N LYS A 298 14.57 -23.37 2.99
CA LYS A 298 15.86 -23.23 2.31
C LYS A 298 16.73 -24.50 2.37
N GLY A 299 16.48 -25.40 3.32
CA GLY A 299 17.27 -26.62 3.52
C GLY A 299 18.58 -26.43 4.31
N THR A 300 18.81 -25.26 4.91
CA THR A 300 20.04 -24.96 5.67
C THR A 300 19.95 -25.37 7.15
N LEU A 301 18.74 -25.67 7.66
CA LEU A 301 18.51 -26.03 9.06
C LEU A 301 17.95 -27.43 9.19
N SER A 302 18.60 -28.30 9.96
CA SER A 302 18.12 -29.66 10.26
C SER A 302 16.87 -29.62 11.16
N ALA A 303 16.11 -30.73 11.22
CA ALA A 303 14.95 -30.83 12.10
C ALA A 303 15.35 -30.74 13.60
N ALA A 304 16.48 -31.29 13.98
CA ALA A 304 17.00 -31.24 15.37
C ALA A 304 17.35 -29.80 15.77
N GLN A 305 18.11 -29.09 14.95
CA GLN A 305 18.44 -27.67 15.17
C GLN A 305 17.21 -26.78 15.22
N ALA A 306 16.23 -27.01 14.31
CA ALA A 306 14.97 -26.25 14.32
C ALA A 306 14.19 -26.45 15.61
N LYS A 307 14.11 -27.69 16.13
CA LYS A 307 13.44 -28.01 17.41
C LYS A 307 14.14 -27.33 18.58
N GLU A 308 15.48 -27.36 18.62
CA GLU A 308 16.29 -26.71 19.66
C GLU A 308 16.04 -25.19 19.67
N ILE A 309 16.21 -24.50 18.54
CA ILE A 309 16.04 -23.05 18.45
C ILE A 309 14.61 -22.65 18.76
N LEU A 310 13.58 -23.39 18.27
CA LEU A 310 12.19 -23.12 18.60
C LEU A 310 11.90 -23.30 20.12
N GLY A 311 12.58 -24.23 20.78
CA GLY A 311 12.50 -24.40 22.24
C GLY A 311 13.00 -23.15 22.98
N MET A 312 14.16 -22.61 22.60
CA MET A 312 14.74 -21.38 23.16
C MET A 312 13.81 -20.18 22.96
N LEU A 313 13.32 -19.99 21.72
CA LEU A 313 12.42 -18.88 21.38
C LEU A 313 11.07 -18.92 22.10
N LYS A 314 10.58 -20.12 22.47
CA LYS A 314 9.35 -20.25 23.29
C LYS A 314 9.57 -19.77 24.72
N GLY A 315 10.72 -20.07 25.31
CA GLY A 315 11.08 -19.58 26.65
C GLY A 315 11.21 -18.06 26.74
N ALA A 316 11.51 -17.39 25.66
CA ALA A 316 11.64 -15.93 25.60
C ALA A 316 10.28 -15.18 25.46
N LYS A 317 9.16 -15.90 25.35
CA LYS A 317 7.80 -15.31 25.25
C LYS A 317 7.12 -15.13 26.62
N SER A 318 7.63 -15.71 27.65
CA SER A 318 7.17 -15.61 29.05
C SER A 318 7.93 -14.54 29.80
#